data_89b801790ce824fdbdd73534dc64ba23
#
_entry.id   89b801790ce824fdbdd73534dc64ba23
#
_cell.length_a   1.000
_cell.length_b   1.000
_cell.length_c   1.000
_cell.angle_alpha   90.00
_cell.angle_beta   90.00
_cell.angle_gamma   90.00
#
_symmetry.space_group_name_H-M   'P 1'
#
loop_
_entity.id
_entity.type
_entity.pdbx_description
1 polymer ?
#
loop_
_entity_poly.entity_id
_entity_poly.type
_entity_poly.pdbx_seq_one_letter_code
_entity_poly.pdbx_strand_id
1 'polypeptide(L)'
;MKNVTFGIHFVLKMSEIISGLAPIYVRITVDSKRCEISAKRKISVENWNLDKGMAKPTSTENKQLNSYLEQLRTIMVQYYQELVISKQEINPEAIKNKFFGVNDSNMTLCKLIEYHNTNCKETLRWGTLKNYFTTKKYIELFLKEKYKTSDIYLASLNYKFVADFELFLRKHTLIENQRQMENNTVMKHIERLKKMIKMAIRYEWLEKDPFVAFQQKFLHVERGYLTEDELKRIEEKAFSILRLQYVKDLFIFSCYTDLAYIDVIHLTPEHLQIGIDKELWLITSREKTDTSVKIPILPVAMEIINKYRNDIKAQVQYRLFPHIANQKLNSYLKEIADICGITKNMTFHLARHTFATLVSFLIIQLILSNLQFIKSQ
;
A
#
# COMPACT_ATOMS: atom_id res chain seq x y z
N MET A 1 10.56 -1.48 46.32
CA MET A 1 9.35 -1.37 45.49
C MET A 1 8.53 -0.22 46.05
N LYS A 2 8.11 0.75 45.26
CA LYS A 2 7.15 1.79 45.72
C LYS A 2 5.83 1.06 45.99
N ASN A 3 5.25 1.26 47.18
CA ASN A 3 3.91 0.77 47.47
C ASN A 3 2.88 1.51 46.58
N VAL A 4 2.44 0.82 45.54
CA VAL A 4 1.39 1.33 44.66
C VAL A 4 0.05 1.16 45.37
N THR A 5 -0.69 2.25 45.58
CA THR A 5 -2.04 2.19 46.13
C THR A 5 -3.04 1.85 45.03
N PHE A 6 -3.84 0.78 45.22
CA PHE A 6 -4.83 0.33 44.27
C PHE A 6 -6.20 0.17 44.95
N GLY A 7 -7.27 0.71 44.31
CA GLY A 7 -8.63 0.59 44.83
C GLY A 7 -9.68 0.61 43.71
N ILE A 8 -10.76 -0.17 43.96
CA ILE A 8 -11.92 -0.22 43.08
C ILE A 8 -13.17 0.13 43.88
N HIS A 9 -13.90 1.13 43.40
CA HIS A 9 -15.14 1.61 44.02
C HIS A 9 -16.25 1.70 42.96
N PHE A 10 -17.48 1.41 43.37
CA PHE A 10 -18.63 1.64 42.53
C PHE A 10 -19.29 2.97 42.93
N VAL A 11 -19.60 3.80 41.94
CA VAL A 11 -20.16 5.13 42.17
C VAL A 11 -21.37 5.37 41.26
N LEU A 12 -22.35 6.13 41.75
CA LEU A 12 -23.46 6.60 40.93
C LEU A 12 -23.08 7.88 40.20
N LYS A 13 -23.43 7.98 38.92
CA LYS A 13 -23.28 9.20 38.13
C LYS A 13 -24.55 10.06 38.27
N MET A 14 -24.55 10.89 39.28
CA MET A 14 -25.72 11.73 39.61
C MET A 14 -26.12 12.71 38.51
N SER A 15 -25.13 13.14 37.69
CA SER A 15 -25.36 14.05 36.55
C SER A 15 -26.07 13.37 35.37
N GLU A 16 -26.22 12.04 35.37
CA GLU A 16 -26.80 11.26 34.28
C GLU A 16 -28.05 10.49 34.69
N ILE A 17 -28.78 11.01 35.68
CA ILE A 17 -30.05 10.40 36.16
C ILE A 17 -31.12 10.59 35.08
N ILE A 18 -31.76 9.48 34.70
CA ILE A 18 -32.92 9.45 33.81
C ILE A 18 -34.05 8.68 34.49
N SER A 19 -35.23 9.30 34.64
CA SER A 19 -36.41 8.67 35.26
C SER A 19 -36.16 8.10 36.64
N GLY A 20 -35.37 8.78 37.49
CA GLY A 20 -35.06 8.36 38.85
C GLY A 20 -33.98 7.27 38.96
N LEU A 21 -33.42 6.78 37.84
CA LEU A 21 -32.38 5.77 37.80
C LEU A 21 -31.06 6.41 37.49
N ALA A 22 -30.05 6.18 38.35
CA ALA A 22 -28.67 6.60 38.16
C ALA A 22 -27.82 5.46 37.59
N PRO A 23 -26.96 5.72 36.57
CA PRO A 23 -26.03 4.73 36.06
C PRO A 23 -24.89 4.49 37.05
N ILE A 24 -24.46 3.22 37.15
CA ILE A 24 -23.35 2.78 38.02
C ILE A 24 -22.06 2.79 37.20
N TYR A 25 -21.01 3.37 37.79
CA TYR A 25 -19.65 3.37 37.24
C TYR A 25 -18.68 2.65 38.18
N VAL A 26 -17.72 1.92 37.61
CA VAL A 26 -16.56 1.38 38.30
C VAL A 26 -15.48 2.45 38.30
N ARG A 27 -15.08 2.93 39.46
CA ARG A 27 -13.97 3.85 39.64
C ARG A 27 -12.73 3.07 40.02
N ILE A 28 -11.72 3.12 39.18
CA ILE A 28 -10.41 2.52 39.37
C ILE A 28 -9.45 3.61 39.81
N THR A 29 -8.77 3.40 40.93
CA THR A 29 -7.78 4.35 41.48
C THR A 29 -6.43 3.65 41.62
N VAL A 30 -5.37 4.27 41.11
CA VAL A 30 -3.98 3.85 41.24
C VAL A 30 -3.12 5.09 41.52
N ASP A 31 -2.38 5.12 42.63
CA ASP A 31 -1.52 6.24 43.03
C ASP A 31 -2.18 7.62 42.86
N SER A 32 -3.38 7.77 43.43
CA SER A 32 -4.20 9.02 43.37
C SER A 32 -4.74 9.39 41.99
N LYS A 33 -4.33 8.71 40.90
CA LYS A 33 -4.95 8.84 39.60
C LYS A 33 -6.20 7.96 39.53
N ARG A 34 -7.22 8.39 38.80
CA ARG A 34 -8.49 7.67 38.68
C ARG A 34 -9.06 7.70 37.28
N CYS A 35 -9.72 6.62 36.87
CA CYS A 35 -10.59 6.57 35.72
C CYS A 35 -11.94 5.91 36.07
N GLU A 36 -12.94 6.11 35.25
CA GLU A 36 -14.29 5.56 35.46
C GLU A 36 -14.74 4.77 34.22
N ILE A 37 -15.38 3.63 34.45
CA ILE A 37 -15.92 2.74 33.42
C ILE A 37 -17.40 2.50 33.75
N SER A 38 -18.30 2.62 32.78
CA SER A 38 -19.72 2.28 32.97
C SER A 38 -19.89 0.78 33.27
N ALA A 39 -20.55 0.45 34.37
CA ALA A 39 -20.94 -0.92 34.68
C ALA A 39 -22.12 -1.40 33.81
N LYS A 40 -22.66 -0.56 32.91
CA LYS A 40 -23.83 -0.84 32.07
C LYS A 40 -25.06 -1.30 32.87
N ARG A 41 -25.20 -0.81 34.09
CA ARG A 41 -26.34 -1.03 35.00
C ARG A 41 -26.79 0.30 35.57
N LYS A 42 -28.05 0.38 35.93
CA LYS A 42 -28.65 1.54 36.55
C LYS A 42 -29.43 1.08 37.81
N ILE A 43 -29.53 1.95 38.80
CA ILE A 43 -30.30 1.69 40.04
C ILE A 43 -30.98 2.97 40.50
N SER A 44 -32.10 2.84 41.23
CA SER A 44 -32.71 3.97 41.96
C SER A 44 -31.73 4.44 43.04
N VAL A 45 -31.58 5.78 43.16
CA VAL A 45 -30.69 6.39 44.18
C VAL A 45 -31.04 5.93 45.58
N GLU A 46 -32.34 5.75 45.90
CA GLU A 46 -32.84 5.27 47.20
C GLU A 46 -32.36 3.87 47.54
N ASN A 47 -32.17 3.02 46.54
CA ASN A 47 -31.73 1.65 46.70
C ASN A 47 -30.21 1.47 46.72
N TRP A 48 -29.44 2.58 46.71
CA TRP A 48 -27.99 2.58 46.75
C TRP A 48 -27.48 2.94 48.13
N ASN A 49 -26.44 2.24 48.58
CA ASN A 49 -25.70 2.60 49.77
C ASN A 49 -24.39 3.30 49.36
N LEU A 50 -24.33 4.60 49.61
CA LEU A 50 -23.18 5.43 49.25
C LEU A 50 -21.89 5.07 49.93
N ASP A 51 -21.96 4.67 51.20
CA ASP A 51 -20.76 4.34 52.00
C ASP A 51 -20.12 3.00 51.55
N LYS A 52 -20.95 2.02 51.21
CA LYS A 52 -20.51 0.72 50.72
C LYS A 52 -20.26 0.67 49.21
N GLY A 53 -20.77 1.63 48.45
CA GLY A 53 -20.74 1.63 46.99
C GLY A 53 -21.46 0.41 46.39
N MET A 54 -22.59 -0.02 46.99
CA MET A 54 -23.33 -1.24 46.61
C MET A 54 -24.83 -1.01 46.74
N ALA A 55 -25.63 -1.83 46.08
CA ALA A 55 -27.09 -1.78 46.23
C ALA A 55 -27.51 -2.29 47.61
N LYS A 56 -28.54 -1.67 48.22
CA LYS A 56 -29.14 -2.21 49.46
C LYS A 56 -29.74 -3.59 49.18
N PRO A 57 -29.45 -4.63 49.94
CA PRO A 57 -29.83 -6.02 49.63
C PRO A 57 -31.31 -6.31 49.97
N THR A 58 -32.20 -5.38 49.67
CA THR A 58 -33.63 -5.42 50.02
C THR A 58 -34.43 -6.27 49.06
N SER A 59 -33.95 -6.50 47.84
CA SER A 59 -34.64 -7.31 46.83
C SER A 59 -33.66 -8.33 46.18
N THR A 60 -34.22 -9.35 45.53
CA THR A 60 -33.46 -10.36 44.80
C THR A 60 -32.65 -9.72 43.65
N GLU A 61 -33.20 -8.72 42.96
CA GLU A 61 -32.55 -7.98 41.89
C GLU A 61 -31.33 -7.22 42.39
N ASN A 62 -31.45 -6.56 43.56
CA ASN A 62 -30.33 -5.86 44.17
C ASN A 62 -29.21 -6.82 44.62
N LYS A 63 -29.55 -8.03 45.08
CA LYS A 63 -28.58 -9.07 45.42
C LYS A 63 -27.86 -9.56 44.16
N GLN A 64 -28.58 -9.79 43.07
CA GLN A 64 -27.98 -10.16 41.77
C GLN A 64 -27.09 -9.05 41.21
N LEU A 65 -27.51 -7.79 41.33
CA LEU A 65 -26.70 -6.63 40.93
C LEU A 65 -25.39 -6.60 41.75
N ASN A 66 -25.47 -6.77 43.05
CA ASN A 66 -24.27 -6.82 43.90
C ASN A 66 -23.31 -7.96 43.50
N SER A 67 -23.85 -9.15 43.20
CA SER A 67 -23.05 -10.27 42.70
C SER A 67 -22.33 -9.90 41.37
N TYR A 68 -23.02 -9.25 40.46
CA TYR A 68 -22.42 -8.77 39.22
C TYR A 68 -21.33 -7.70 39.45
N LEU A 69 -21.55 -6.78 40.38
CA LEU A 69 -20.55 -5.76 40.74
C LEU A 69 -19.28 -6.41 41.35
N GLU A 70 -19.44 -7.41 42.21
CA GLU A 70 -18.29 -8.15 42.76
C GLU A 70 -17.53 -8.95 41.71
N GLN A 71 -18.22 -9.52 40.71
CA GLN A 71 -17.56 -10.15 39.57
C GLN A 71 -16.72 -9.11 38.76
N LEU A 72 -17.26 -7.93 38.52
CA LEU A 72 -16.50 -6.84 37.87
C LEU A 72 -15.26 -6.45 38.72
N ARG A 73 -15.42 -6.37 40.07
CA ARG A 73 -14.28 -6.07 40.94
C ARG A 73 -13.20 -7.14 40.84
N THR A 74 -13.59 -8.39 40.86
CA THR A 74 -12.66 -9.53 40.72
C THR A 74 -11.86 -9.47 39.42
N ILE A 75 -12.54 -9.21 38.31
CA ILE A 75 -11.89 -9.05 37.00
C ILE A 75 -10.88 -7.91 37.00
N MET A 76 -11.21 -6.76 37.60
CA MET A 76 -10.30 -5.61 37.67
C MET A 76 -9.09 -5.87 38.56
N VAL A 77 -9.27 -6.60 39.68
CA VAL A 77 -8.19 -7.03 40.53
C VAL A 77 -7.26 -7.99 39.78
N GLN A 78 -7.81 -8.93 39.04
CA GLN A 78 -7.02 -9.85 38.21
C GLN A 78 -6.17 -9.08 37.19
N TYR A 79 -6.72 -8.13 36.46
CA TYR A 79 -5.97 -7.31 35.51
C TYR A 79 -4.85 -6.49 36.18
N TYR A 80 -5.11 -5.94 37.37
CA TYR A 80 -4.08 -5.29 38.15
C TYR A 80 -2.93 -6.25 38.48
N GLN A 81 -3.24 -7.48 38.96
CA GLN A 81 -2.25 -8.50 39.27
C GLN A 81 -1.43 -8.92 38.02
N GLU A 82 -2.08 -9.08 36.88
CA GLU A 82 -1.41 -9.38 35.62
C GLU A 82 -0.41 -8.29 35.22
N LEU A 83 -0.75 -7.01 35.40
CA LEU A 83 0.14 -5.88 35.11
C LEU A 83 1.34 -5.90 36.09
N VAL A 84 1.12 -6.20 37.37
CA VAL A 84 2.19 -6.34 38.36
C VAL A 84 3.15 -7.47 37.99
N ILE A 85 2.64 -8.66 37.64
CA ILE A 85 3.44 -9.84 37.28
C ILE A 85 4.22 -9.58 35.97
N SER A 86 3.61 -8.96 34.99
CA SER A 86 4.24 -8.66 33.71
C SER A 86 5.20 -7.46 33.77
N LYS A 87 5.36 -6.82 34.93
CA LYS A 87 6.21 -5.63 35.14
C LYS A 87 5.89 -4.47 34.18
N GLN A 88 4.64 -4.37 33.76
CA GLN A 88 4.16 -3.25 32.94
C GLN A 88 3.86 -2.02 33.80
N GLU A 89 3.73 -0.86 33.17
CA GLU A 89 3.31 0.37 33.86
C GLU A 89 1.90 0.22 34.42
N ILE A 90 1.76 0.44 35.73
CA ILE A 90 0.48 0.29 36.42
C ILE A 90 -0.16 1.68 36.56
N ASN A 91 -1.23 1.92 35.83
CA ASN A 91 -2.06 3.11 35.96
C ASN A 91 -3.54 2.73 35.69
N PRO A 92 -4.54 3.59 36.08
CA PRO A 92 -5.95 3.26 35.93
C PRO A 92 -6.36 2.99 34.49
N GLU A 93 -5.77 3.68 33.51
CA GLU A 93 -6.07 3.51 32.09
C GLU A 93 -5.54 2.15 31.57
N ALA A 94 -4.41 1.65 32.04
CA ALA A 94 -3.89 0.34 31.67
C ALA A 94 -4.86 -0.79 32.10
N ILE A 95 -5.42 -0.69 33.32
CA ILE A 95 -6.43 -1.65 33.81
C ILE A 95 -7.71 -1.56 32.97
N LYS A 96 -8.16 -0.35 32.67
CA LYS A 96 -9.32 -0.10 31.80
C LYS A 96 -9.09 -0.65 30.38
N ASN A 97 -7.92 -0.46 29.83
CA ASN A 97 -7.55 -0.96 28.51
C ASN A 97 -7.57 -2.49 28.48
N LYS A 98 -7.02 -3.16 29.49
CA LYS A 98 -7.12 -4.62 29.61
C LYS A 98 -8.59 -5.10 29.72
N PHE A 99 -9.41 -4.40 30.46
CA PHE A 99 -10.84 -4.72 30.59
C PHE A 99 -11.59 -4.63 29.25
N PHE A 100 -11.24 -3.67 28.42
CA PHE A 100 -11.83 -3.54 27.07
C PHE A 100 -11.11 -4.39 26.01
N GLY A 101 -10.10 -5.18 26.41
CA GLY A 101 -9.26 -5.94 25.47
C GLY A 101 -8.38 -5.03 24.60
N VAL A 102 -8.18 -3.80 25.05
CA VAL A 102 -7.27 -2.84 24.41
C VAL A 102 -5.88 -3.10 25.01
N ASN A 103 -5.05 -3.82 24.29
CA ASN A 103 -3.63 -3.94 24.64
C ASN A 103 -2.99 -2.56 24.70
N ASP A 104 -1.87 -2.39 25.42
CA ASP A 104 -1.15 -1.14 25.70
C ASP A 104 -0.81 -0.24 24.48
N SER A 105 -1.05 -0.69 23.30
CA SER A 105 -0.99 0.15 22.12
C SER A 105 -2.37 0.76 21.84
N ASN A 106 -2.58 2.01 22.25
CA ASN A 106 -3.62 2.89 21.70
C ASN A 106 -3.45 3.08 20.17
N MET A 107 -2.84 2.07 19.53
CA MET A 107 -2.53 2.10 18.10
C MET A 107 -3.79 1.79 17.31
N THR A 108 -4.14 2.75 16.48
CA THR A 108 -5.26 2.65 15.54
C THR A 108 -4.76 2.40 14.13
N LEU A 109 -5.64 1.99 13.24
CA LEU A 109 -5.29 1.70 11.85
C LEU A 109 -4.76 2.95 11.12
N CYS A 110 -5.39 4.10 11.30
CA CYS A 110 -4.92 5.34 10.65
C CYS A 110 -3.58 5.80 11.21
N LYS A 111 -3.34 5.67 12.52
CA LYS A 111 -2.03 5.96 13.14
C LYS A 111 -0.94 5.02 12.61
N LEU A 112 -1.24 3.72 12.48
CA LEU A 112 -0.31 2.75 11.87
C LEU A 112 0.09 3.16 10.45
N ILE A 113 -0.91 3.50 9.63
CA ILE A 113 -0.68 3.92 8.23
C ILE A 113 0.15 5.20 8.19
N GLU A 114 -0.14 6.13 9.07
CA GLU A 114 0.59 7.40 9.16
C GLU A 114 2.04 7.21 9.60
N TYR A 115 2.25 6.40 10.63
CA TYR A 115 3.58 5.98 11.08
C TYR A 115 4.38 5.31 9.95
N HIS A 116 3.78 4.33 9.26
CA HIS A 116 4.42 3.68 8.12
C HIS A 116 4.79 4.69 7.03
N ASN A 117 3.83 5.52 6.60
CA ASN A 117 4.05 6.44 5.49
C ASN A 117 5.09 7.52 5.83
N THR A 118 5.17 7.95 7.09
CA THR A 118 6.16 8.92 7.56
C THR A 118 7.56 8.30 7.57
N ASN A 119 7.73 7.12 8.14
CA ASN A 119 9.03 6.47 8.25
C ASN A 119 9.56 5.93 6.90
N CYS A 120 8.66 5.65 5.96
CA CYS A 120 9.05 5.20 4.63
C CYS A 120 9.39 6.33 3.65
N LYS A 121 9.29 7.61 4.03
CA LYS A 121 9.62 8.75 3.14
C LYS A 121 11.06 8.74 2.67
N GLU A 122 11.97 8.34 3.54
CA GLU A 122 13.41 8.32 3.24
C GLU A 122 13.86 7.03 2.54
N THR A 123 13.09 5.95 2.66
CA THR A 123 13.46 4.63 2.13
C THR A 123 12.72 4.25 0.86
N LEU A 124 11.53 4.79 0.62
CA LEU A 124 10.73 4.50 -0.56
C LEU A 124 10.79 5.64 -1.58
N ARG A 125 10.99 5.28 -2.84
CA ARG A 125 10.83 6.24 -3.94
C ARG A 125 9.43 6.83 -3.96
N TRP A 126 9.30 8.10 -4.30
CA TRP A 126 8.02 8.84 -4.31
C TRP A 126 6.89 8.11 -5.04
N GLY A 127 7.17 7.49 -6.21
CA GLY A 127 6.17 6.73 -6.96
C GLY A 127 5.58 5.54 -6.17
N THR A 128 6.37 4.91 -5.30
CA THR A 128 5.92 3.84 -4.42
C THR A 128 5.14 4.41 -3.24
N LEU A 129 5.66 5.44 -2.61
CA LEU A 129 5.02 6.10 -1.46
C LEU A 129 3.64 6.67 -1.80
N LYS A 130 3.49 7.29 -2.98
CA LYS A 130 2.20 7.77 -3.51
C LYS A 130 1.12 6.69 -3.50
N ASN A 131 1.49 5.44 -3.81
CA ASN A 131 0.55 4.33 -3.79
C ASN A 131 0.07 3.97 -2.37
N TYR A 132 0.90 4.16 -1.34
CA TYR A 132 0.50 4.00 0.06
C TYR A 132 -0.45 5.11 0.50
N PHE A 133 -0.23 6.37 0.10
CA PHE A 133 -1.19 7.45 0.33
C PHE A 133 -2.54 7.20 -0.33
N THR A 134 -2.53 6.66 -1.56
CA THR A 134 -3.77 6.26 -2.23
C THR A 134 -4.48 5.15 -1.45
N THR A 135 -3.75 4.16 -0.93
CA THR A 135 -4.32 3.10 -0.10
C THR A 135 -4.89 3.67 1.21
N LYS A 136 -4.20 4.61 1.87
CA LYS A 136 -4.71 5.34 3.05
C LYS A 136 -6.09 5.94 2.75
N LYS A 137 -6.19 6.69 1.65
CA LYS A 137 -7.46 7.33 1.23
C LYS A 137 -8.61 6.33 1.08
N TYR A 138 -8.36 5.16 0.47
CA TYR A 138 -9.39 4.13 0.35
C TYR A 138 -9.78 3.51 1.70
N ILE A 139 -8.83 3.34 2.61
CA ILE A 139 -9.12 2.84 3.97
C ILE A 139 -9.96 3.86 4.74
N GLU A 140 -9.64 5.15 4.70
CA GLU A 140 -10.41 6.21 5.35
C GLU A 140 -11.85 6.28 4.82
N LEU A 141 -12.04 6.18 3.51
CA LEU A 141 -13.36 6.11 2.89
C LEU A 141 -14.13 4.86 3.32
N PHE A 142 -13.48 3.70 3.32
CA PHE A 142 -14.07 2.45 3.77
C PHE A 142 -14.54 2.52 5.23
N LEU A 143 -13.72 3.05 6.13
CA LEU A 143 -14.08 3.25 7.54
C LEU A 143 -15.30 4.16 7.67
N LYS A 144 -15.31 5.26 6.93
CA LYS A 144 -16.43 6.22 6.95
C LYS A 144 -17.72 5.60 6.43
N GLU A 145 -17.66 4.89 5.31
CA GLU A 145 -18.87 4.36 4.65
C GLU A 145 -19.42 3.10 5.34
N LYS A 146 -18.53 2.15 5.66
CA LYS A 146 -18.93 0.84 6.19
C LYS A 146 -19.06 0.81 7.71
N TYR A 147 -18.11 1.45 8.41
CA TYR A 147 -18.02 1.41 9.88
C TYR A 147 -18.57 2.68 10.55
N LYS A 148 -18.88 3.74 9.77
CA LYS A 148 -19.38 5.03 10.27
C LYS A 148 -18.43 5.66 11.32
N THR A 149 -17.13 5.45 11.17
CA THR A 149 -16.07 5.98 12.04
C THR A 149 -14.92 6.53 11.21
N SER A 150 -14.12 7.40 11.83
CA SER A 150 -12.90 7.93 11.20
C SER A 150 -11.69 7.01 11.40
N ASP A 151 -11.70 6.12 12.42
CA ASP A 151 -10.59 5.23 12.74
C ASP A 151 -11.07 4.04 13.59
N ILE A 152 -10.26 2.98 13.67
CA ILE A 152 -10.51 1.79 14.49
C ILE A 152 -9.22 1.29 15.16
N TYR A 153 -9.34 0.66 16.32
CA TYR A 153 -8.21 0.03 17.00
C TYR A 153 -7.69 -1.19 16.22
N LEU A 154 -6.37 -1.37 16.17
CA LEU A 154 -5.77 -2.53 15.54
C LEU A 154 -6.28 -3.85 16.10
N ALA A 155 -6.47 -3.92 17.41
CA ALA A 155 -7.01 -5.10 18.09
C ALA A 155 -8.40 -5.55 17.61
N SER A 156 -9.18 -4.65 16.98
CA SER A 156 -10.49 -4.99 16.41
C SER A 156 -10.43 -5.55 14.98
N LEU A 157 -9.24 -5.55 14.37
CA LEU A 157 -9.05 -6.06 13.02
C LEU A 157 -9.17 -7.59 13.01
N ASN A 158 -9.94 -8.11 12.08
CA ASN A 158 -10.15 -9.54 11.89
C ASN A 158 -10.28 -9.88 10.39
N TYR A 159 -10.42 -11.15 10.07
CA TYR A 159 -10.62 -11.60 8.68
C TYR A 159 -11.79 -10.91 7.99
N LYS A 160 -12.91 -10.71 8.72
CA LYS A 160 -14.09 -10.04 8.17
C LYS A 160 -13.77 -8.62 7.71
N PHE A 161 -12.96 -7.87 8.46
CA PHE A 161 -12.52 -6.52 8.06
C PHE A 161 -11.77 -6.56 6.73
N VAL A 162 -10.87 -7.51 6.53
CA VAL A 162 -10.09 -7.66 5.29
C VAL A 162 -11.00 -8.01 4.11
N ALA A 163 -11.93 -8.95 4.30
CA ALA A 163 -12.89 -9.35 3.28
C ALA A 163 -13.86 -8.21 2.91
N ASP A 164 -14.35 -7.48 3.91
CA ASP A 164 -15.22 -6.32 3.70
C ASP A 164 -14.48 -5.18 2.96
N PHE A 165 -13.19 -4.97 3.26
CA PHE A 165 -12.36 -3.98 2.56
C PHE A 165 -12.11 -4.37 1.09
N GLU A 166 -11.82 -5.66 0.81
CA GLU A 166 -11.73 -6.16 -0.56
C GLU A 166 -13.02 -5.90 -1.34
N LEU A 167 -14.17 -6.28 -0.75
CA LEU A 167 -15.47 -6.09 -1.38
C LEU A 167 -15.78 -4.60 -1.63
N PHE A 168 -15.42 -3.74 -0.68
CA PHE A 168 -15.53 -2.29 -0.83
C PHE A 168 -14.71 -1.80 -2.04
N LEU A 169 -13.43 -2.18 -2.14
CA LEU A 169 -12.57 -1.78 -3.26
C LEU A 169 -13.11 -2.23 -4.61
N ARG A 170 -13.71 -3.42 -4.69
CA ARG A 170 -14.30 -3.95 -5.93
C ARG A 170 -15.54 -3.19 -6.39
N LYS A 171 -16.31 -2.66 -5.44
CA LYS A 171 -17.57 -1.94 -5.72
C LYS A 171 -17.39 -0.43 -5.80
N HIS A 172 -16.36 0.10 -5.14
CA HIS A 172 -16.18 1.53 -4.99
C HIS A 172 -15.56 2.16 -6.24
N THR A 173 -16.17 3.22 -6.74
CA THR A 173 -15.63 4.10 -7.77
C THR A 173 -15.45 5.49 -7.16
N LEU A 174 -14.23 6.04 -7.23
CA LEU A 174 -13.93 7.38 -6.67
C LEU A 174 -14.67 8.52 -7.37
N ILE A 175 -15.08 8.32 -8.61
CA ILE A 175 -15.72 9.31 -9.46
C ILE A 175 -16.91 8.62 -10.14
N GLU A 176 -18.07 9.25 -10.16
CA GLU A 176 -19.22 8.80 -10.95
C GLU A 176 -18.78 8.59 -12.41
N ASN A 177 -19.16 7.45 -12.98
CA ASN A 177 -18.79 7.00 -14.33
C ASN A 177 -17.35 6.49 -14.51
N GLN A 178 -16.54 6.31 -13.47
CA GLN A 178 -15.28 5.59 -13.57
C GLN A 178 -15.49 4.07 -13.55
N ARG A 179 -14.62 3.39 -14.31
CA ARG A 179 -14.56 1.93 -14.35
C ARG A 179 -14.21 1.38 -12.95
N GLN A 180 -14.86 0.30 -12.56
CA GLN A 180 -14.53 -0.43 -11.33
C GLN A 180 -13.06 -0.84 -11.32
N MET A 181 -12.46 -0.95 -10.12
CA MET A 181 -11.09 -1.38 -10.00
C MET A 181 -10.90 -2.80 -10.52
N GLU A 182 -9.88 -2.99 -11.36
CA GLU A 182 -9.45 -4.30 -11.80
C GLU A 182 -8.89 -5.13 -10.63
N ASN A 183 -9.05 -6.45 -10.71
CA ASN A 183 -8.63 -7.37 -9.65
C ASN A 183 -7.22 -7.11 -9.12
N ASN A 184 -6.24 -6.95 -10.01
CA ASN A 184 -4.85 -6.78 -9.59
C ASN A 184 -4.62 -5.43 -8.87
N THR A 185 -5.39 -4.40 -9.20
CA THR A 185 -5.36 -3.12 -8.49
C THR A 185 -5.90 -3.27 -7.08
N VAL A 186 -7.05 -3.95 -6.92
CA VAL A 186 -7.61 -4.31 -5.60
C VAL A 186 -6.58 -5.09 -4.78
N MET A 187 -6.01 -6.15 -5.34
CA MET A 187 -5.00 -6.98 -4.65
C MET A 187 -3.76 -6.17 -4.24
N LYS A 188 -3.35 -5.17 -5.03
CA LYS A 188 -2.24 -4.27 -4.66
C LYS A 188 -2.57 -3.36 -3.47
N HIS A 189 -3.81 -2.92 -3.30
CA HIS A 189 -4.22 -2.20 -2.09
C HIS A 189 -4.23 -3.12 -0.87
N ILE A 190 -4.74 -4.34 -1.01
CA ILE A 190 -4.71 -5.37 0.03
C ILE A 190 -3.27 -5.72 0.43
N GLU A 191 -2.36 -5.90 -0.54
CA GLU A 191 -0.94 -6.18 -0.31
C GLU A 191 -0.27 -5.08 0.52
N ARG A 192 -0.54 -3.81 0.23
CA ARG A 192 -0.01 -2.68 0.99
C ARG A 192 -0.54 -2.66 2.43
N LEU A 193 -1.84 -2.87 2.61
CA LEU A 193 -2.42 -2.98 3.95
C LEU A 193 -1.79 -4.14 4.72
N LYS A 194 -1.66 -5.33 4.12
CA LYS A 194 -1.02 -6.51 4.72
C LYS A 194 0.42 -6.21 5.14
N LYS A 195 1.18 -5.47 4.35
CA LYS A 195 2.56 -5.06 4.72
C LYS A 195 2.57 -4.18 5.97
N MET A 196 1.66 -3.22 6.08
CA MET A 196 1.54 -2.35 7.26
C MET A 196 1.09 -3.13 8.49
N ILE A 197 0.14 -4.05 8.36
CA ILE A 197 -0.29 -4.94 9.44
C ILE A 197 0.85 -5.86 9.92
N LYS A 198 1.63 -6.43 9.00
CA LYS A 198 2.82 -7.22 9.37
C LYS A 198 3.87 -6.39 10.13
N MET A 199 3.99 -5.11 9.82
CA MET A 199 4.84 -4.20 10.59
C MET A 199 4.29 -4.02 12.02
N ALA A 200 2.98 -3.83 12.17
CA ALA A 200 2.33 -3.72 13.48
C ALA A 200 2.54 -4.98 14.36
N ILE A 201 2.47 -6.17 13.74
CA ILE A 201 2.75 -7.44 14.45
C ILE A 201 4.21 -7.51 14.90
N ARG A 202 5.17 -7.11 14.06
CA ARG A 202 6.61 -7.08 14.41
C ARG A 202 6.93 -6.11 15.55
N TYR A 203 6.14 -5.03 15.67
CA TYR A 203 6.28 -4.04 16.75
C TYR A 203 5.39 -4.37 17.96
N GLU A 204 4.77 -5.56 17.97
CA GLU A 204 3.90 -6.02 19.05
C GLU A 204 2.67 -5.13 19.29
N TRP A 205 2.31 -4.28 18.31
CA TRP A 205 1.10 -3.46 18.35
C TRP A 205 -0.17 -4.24 18.01
N LEU A 206 -0.01 -5.44 17.45
CA LEU A 206 -1.08 -6.36 17.08
C LEU A 206 -0.63 -7.81 17.30
N GLU A 207 -1.37 -8.57 18.08
CA GLU A 207 -1.03 -9.98 18.38
C GLU A 207 -1.45 -10.94 17.26
N LYS A 208 -2.64 -10.74 16.69
CA LYS A 208 -3.24 -11.66 15.72
C LYS A 208 -3.24 -11.06 14.32
N ASP A 209 -2.70 -11.81 13.36
CA ASP A 209 -2.71 -11.40 11.95
C ASP A 209 -4.10 -11.63 11.32
N PRO A 210 -4.85 -10.57 10.95
CA PRO A 210 -6.14 -10.72 10.30
C PRO A 210 -6.05 -11.31 8.89
N PHE A 211 -4.85 -11.43 8.33
CA PHE A 211 -4.60 -11.96 7.00
C PHE A 211 -4.24 -13.46 6.96
N VAL A 212 -4.19 -14.15 8.11
CA VAL A 212 -3.78 -15.57 8.15
C VAL A 212 -4.57 -16.43 7.18
N ALA A 213 -5.89 -16.28 7.15
CA ALA A 213 -6.79 -17.04 6.28
C ALA A 213 -7.02 -16.37 4.90
N PHE A 214 -6.48 -15.16 4.68
CA PHE A 214 -6.75 -14.40 3.47
C PHE A 214 -5.79 -14.79 2.33
N GLN A 215 -6.34 -15.32 1.24
CA GLN A 215 -5.58 -15.68 0.05
C GLN A 215 -5.67 -14.56 -1.00
N GLN A 216 -4.53 -13.95 -1.31
CA GLN A 216 -4.43 -12.99 -2.39
C GLN A 216 -4.35 -13.71 -3.74
N LYS A 217 -5.29 -13.43 -4.64
CA LYS A 217 -5.32 -14.02 -5.99
C LYS A 217 -5.06 -12.93 -7.03
N PHE A 218 -3.82 -12.88 -7.53
CA PHE A 218 -3.50 -12.07 -8.69
C PHE A 218 -3.88 -12.81 -9.96
N LEU A 219 -4.52 -12.11 -10.89
CA LEU A 219 -4.78 -12.64 -12.22
C LEU A 219 -3.54 -12.43 -13.10
N HIS A 220 -3.18 -13.45 -13.84
CA HIS A 220 -2.15 -13.31 -14.86
C HIS A 220 -2.68 -12.39 -15.96
N VAL A 221 -1.89 -11.39 -16.32
CA VAL A 221 -2.20 -10.48 -17.42
C VAL A 221 -1.18 -10.73 -18.52
N GLU A 222 -1.63 -11.32 -19.60
CA GLU A 222 -0.79 -11.43 -20.80
C GLU A 222 -0.50 -10.04 -21.34
N ARG A 223 0.78 -9.75 -21.49
CA ARG A 223 1.25 -8.50 -22.08
C ARG A 223 1.61 -8.79 -23.52
N GLY A 224 0.95 -8.10 -24.43
CA GLY A 224 1.27 -8.22 -25.85
C GLY A 224 2.69 -7.69 -26.15
N TYR A 225 3.14 -8.04 -27.34
CA TYR A 225 4.33 -7.50 -28.00
C TYR A 225 4.00 -7.21 -29.47
N LEU A 226 4.80 -6.45 -30.17
CA LEU A 226 4.64 -6.25 -31.61
C LEU A 226 5.27 -7.42 -32.35
N THR A 227 4.57 -7.91 -33.38
CA THR A 227 5.18 -8.83 -34.35
C THR A 227 6.23 -8.07 -35.18
N GLU A 228 7.08 -8.79 -35.89
CA GLU A 228 8.07 -8.21 -36.80
C GLU A 228 7.41 -7.32 -37.85
N ASP A 229 6.30 -7.79 -38.46
CA ASP A 229 5.54 -7.01 -39.45
C ASP A 229 4.93 -5.74 -38.86
N GLU A 230 4.44 -5.79 -37.62
CA GLU A 230 3.88 -4.61 -36.94
C GLU A 230 4.98 -3.59 -36.63
N LEU A 231 6.14 -4.06 -36.17
CA LEU A 231 7.29 -3.17 -35.91
C LEU A 231 7.77 -2.55 -37.20
N LYS A 232 7.94 -3.35 -38.26
CA LYS A 232 8.37 -2.86 -39.59
C LYS A 232 7.42 -1.80 -40.15
N ARG A 233 6.09 -2.01 -40.02
CA ARG A 233 5.11 -0.97 -40.42
C ARG A 233 5.31 0.36 -39.70
N ILE A 234 5.70 0.34 -38.42
CA ILE A 234 6.01 1.57 -37.66
C ILE A 234 7.32 2.16 -38.17
N GLU A 235 8.36 1.36 -38.37
CA GLU A 235 9.67 1.80 -38.83
C GLU A 235 9.62 2.49 -40.18
N GLU A 236 8.93 1.92 -41.15
CA GLU A 236 8.81 2.42 -42.51
C GLU A 236 7.88 3.64 -42.60
N LYS A 237 6.99 3.84 -41.62
CA LYS A 237 6.04 4.96 -41.64
C LYS A 237 6.75 6.28 -41.38
N ALA A 238 6.78 7.16 -42.38
CA ALA A 238 7.19 8.54 -42.18
C ALA A 238 6.02 9.40 -41.70
N PHE A 239 6.26 10.22 -40.70
CA PHE A 239 5.29 11.20 -40.19
C PHE A 239 5.74 12.61 -40.49
N SER A 240 4.90 13.39 -41.17
CA SER A 240 5.11 14.83 -41.38
C SER A 240 4.96 15.64 -40.10
N ILE A 241 4.22 15.11 -39.12
CA ILE A 241 3.98 15.73 -37.80
C ILE A 241 5.16 15.40 -36.87
N LEU A 242 5.99 16.41 -36.59
CA LEU A 242 7.25 16.21 -35.81
C LEU A 242 7.05 15.51 -34.47
N ARG A 243 5.96 15.80 -33.75
CA ARG A 243 5.70 15.13 -32.45
C ARG A 243 5.47 13.64 -32.58
N LEU A 244 4.82 13.18 -33.67
CA LEU A 244 4.59 11.75 -33.92
C LEU A 244 5.87 11.08 -34.40
N GLN A 245 6.63 11.73 -35.26
CA GLN A 245 7.92 11.25 -35.74
C GLN A 245 8.87 11.04 -34.54
N TYR A 246 8.94 12.02 -33.64
CA TYR A 246 9.79 11.95 -32.45
C TYR A 246 9.39 10.79 -31.53
N VAL A 247 8.10 10.62 -31.25
CA VAL A 247 7.60 9.54 -30.38
C VAL A 247 7.80 8.18 -31.02
N LYS A 248 7.62 8.06 -32.34
CA LYS A 248 7.97 6.86 -33.11
C LYS A 248 9.44 6.48 -32.90
N ASP A 249 10.33 7.44 -33.12
CA ASP A 249 11.76 7.21 -33.00
C ASP A 249 12.18 6.77 -31.61
N LEU A 250 11.64 7.41 -30.55
CA LEU A 250 11.89 6.98 -29.17
C LEU A 250 11.36 5.56 -28.87
N PHE A 251 10.20 5.21 -29.42
CA PHE A 251 9.62 3.90 -29.26
C PHE A 251 10.48 2.82 -29.94
N ILE A 252 10.90 3.07 -31.19
CA ILE A 252 11.81 2.19 -31.95
C ILE A 252 13.14 2.06 -31.19
N PHE A 253 13.71 3.15 -30.71
CA PHE A 253 14.94 3.13 -29.92
C PHE A 253 14.78 2.20 -28.71
N SER A 254 13.66 2.24 -28.00
CA SER A 254 13.37 1.34 -26.89
C SER A 254 13.19 -0.13 -27.34
N CYS A 255 12.63 -0.36 -28.55
CA CYS A 255 12.52 -1.71 -29.14
C CYS A 255 13.91 -2.35 -29.41
N TYR A 256 14.95 -1.54 -29.60
CA TYR A 256 16.30 -2.02 -29.90
C TYR A 256 17.27 -1.93 -28.73
N THR A 257 16.85 -1.37 -27.57
CA THR A 257 17.72 -1.16 -26.41
C THR A 257 17.19 -1.73 -25.10
N ASP A 258 15.95 -2.22 -25.04
CA ASP A 258 15.26 -2.63 -23.79
C ASP A 258 15.21 -1.55 -22.70
N LEU A 259 15.41 -0.29 -23.04
CA LEU A 259 15.36 0.78 -22.05
C LEU A 259 13.91 1.20 -21.76
N ALA A 260 13.61 1.39 -20.48
CA ALA A 260 12.32 1.95 -20.09
C ALA A 260 12.27 3.45 -20.41
N TYR A 261 11.05 4.01 -20.50
CA TYR A 261 10.85 5.44 -20.73
C TYR A 261 11.74 6.33 -19.88
N ILE A 262 11.78 6.06 -18.58
CA ILE A 262 12.56 6.88 -17.63
C ILE A 262 14.06 6.81 -17.91
N ASP A 263 14.55 5.64 -18.32
CA ASP A 263 15.94 5.45 -18.64
C ASP A 263 16.28 6.19 -19.95
N VAL A 264 15.45 6.06 -21.01
CA VAL A 264 15.66 6.73 -22.31
C VAL A 264 15.71 8.25 -22.20
N ILE A 265 14.79 8.89 -21.49
CA ILE A 265 14.76 10.34 -21.39
C ILE A 265 15.84 10.93 -20.47
N HIS A 266 16.52 10.08 -19.69
CA HIS A 266 17.64 10.48 -18.84
C HIS A 266 19.01 10.19 -19.46
N LEU A 267 19.06 9.64 -20.68
CA LEU A 267 20.33 9.41 -21.37
C LEU A 267 21.06 10.71 -21.65
N THR A 268 22.36 10.70 -21.34
CA THR A 268 23.31 11.78 -21.65
C THR A 268 24.36 11.30 -22.65
N PRO A 269 25.09 12.18 -23.30
CA PRO A 269 26.22 11.79 -24.17
C PRO A 269 27.27 10.90 -23.49
N GLU A 270 27.46 11.03 -22.18
CA GLU A 270 28.42 10.24 -21.40
C GLU A 270 28.08 8.76 -21.30
N HIS A 271 26.80 8.41 -21.51
CA HIS A 271 26.37 7.02 -21.55
C HIS A 271 26.80 6.30 -22.83
N LEU A 272 27.28 7.03 -23.85
CA LEU A 272 27.82 6.49 -25.09
C LEU A 272 29.34 6.30 -24.94
N GLN A 273 29.80 5.06 -24.93
CA GLN A 273 31.20 4.73 -24.71
C GLN A 273 31.68 3.71 -25.73
N ILE A 274 32.95 3.82 -26.15
CA ILE A 274 33.57 2.85 -27.05
C ILE A 274 33.95 1.63 -26.23
N GLY A 275 33.48 0.46 -26.66
CA GLY A 275 33.78 -0.84 -26.03
C GLY A 275 35.16 -1.36 -26.41
N ILE A 276 35.53 -2.50 -25.83
CA ILE A 276 36.79 -3.21 -26.12
C ILE A 276 36.83 -3.68 -27.59
N ASP A 277 35.68 -3.96 -28.16
CA ASP A 277 35.47 -4.33 -29.57
C ASP A 277 35.56 -3.16 -30.55
N LYS A 278 35.83 -1.96 -30.04
CA LYS A 278 35.81 -0.67 -30.77
C LYS A 278 34.45 -0.24 -31.28
N GLU A 279 33.42 -0.94 -30.93
CA GLU A 279 32.02 -0.57 -31.23
C GLU A 279 31.44 0.38 -30.15
N LEU A 280 30.40 1.10 -30.51
CA LEU A 280 29.74 2.03 -29.59
C LEU A 280 28.74 1.27 -28.72
N TRP A 281 28.89 1.45 -27.40
CA TRP A 281 28.03 0.86 -26.40
C TRP A 281 27.29 1.93 -25.62
N LEU A 282 26.08 1.61 -25.21
CA LEU A 282 25.31 2.39 -24.26
C LEU A 282 25.47 1.76 -22.87
N ILE A 283 26.15 2.48 -21.96
CA ILE A 283 26.45 2.05 -20.60
C ILE A 283 25.68 2.96 -19.64
N THR A 284 24.71 2.40 -18.93
CA THR A 284 23.86 3.15 -18.01
C THR A 284 23.42 2.26 -16.85
N SER A 285 22.71 2.82 -15.87
CA SER A 285 22.01 2.06 -14.83
C SER A 285 20.51 2.25 -14.95
N ARG A 286 19.74 1.18 -14.67
CA ARG A 286 18.29 1.27 -14.66
C ARG A 286 17.82 2.10 -13.48
N GLU A 287 17.15 3.20 -13.74
CA GLU A 287 16.59 4.11 -12.72
C GLU A 287 15.79 3.38 -11.63
N LYS A 288 15.05 2.32 -11.97
CA LYS A 288 14.19 1.61 -11.02
C LYS A 288 14.92 0.65 -10.09
N THR A 289 15.99 -0.01 -10.55
CA THR A 289 16.66 -1.12 -9.84
C THR A 289 18.11 -0.86 -9.54
N ASP A 290 18.65 0.26 -10.03
CA ASP A 290 20.08 0.62 -9.97
C ASP A 290 21.01 -0.44 -10.57
N THR A 291 20.47 -1.25 -11.48
CA THR A 291 21.22 -2.32 -12.15
C THR A 291 21.97 -1.73 -13.35
N SER A 292 23.27 -1.91 -13.40
CA SER A 292 24.09 -1.53 -14.56
C SER A 292 23.67 -2.32 -15.80
N VAL A 293 23.56 -1.62 -16.93
CA VAL A 293 23.17 -2.19 -18.22
C VAL A 293 24.18 -1.74 -19.26
N LYS A 294 24.67 -2.69 -20.05
CA LYS A 294 25.59 -2.45 -21.18
C LYS A 294 24.93 -2.99 -22.44
N ILE A 295 24.67 -2.14 -23.39
CA ILE A 295 23.91 -2.45 -24.61
C ILE A 295 24.74 -2.05 -25.82
N PRO A 296 25.08 -2.99 -26.74
CA PRO A 296 25.68 -2.62 -28.02
C PRO A 296 24.67 -1.81 -28.83
N ILE A 297 25.10 -0.73 -29.42
CA ILE A 297 24.22 0.15 -30.19
C ILE A 297 24.09 -0.39 -31.61
N LEU A 298 22.91 -0.90 -31.91
CA LEU A 298 22.58 -1.37 -33.26
C LEU A 298 22.41 -0.20 -34.23
N PRO A 299 22.60 -0.40 -35.56
CA PRO A 299 22.54 0.66 -36.57
C PRO A 299 21.27 1.52 -36.47
N VAL A 300 20.10 0.91 -36.31
CA VAL A 300 18.82 1.61 -36.17
C VAL A 300 18.80 2.56 -34.96
N ALA A 301 19.33 2.12 -33.83
CA ALA A 301 19.41 2.95 -32.62
C ALA A 301 20.40 4.09 -32.80
N MET A 302 21.53 3.84 -33.53
CA MET A 302 22.53 4.85 -33.87
C MET A 302 21.95 5.94 -34.78
N GLU A 303 21.20 5.58 -35.80
CA GLU A 303 20.54 6.54 -36.69
C GLU A 303 19.63 7.48 -35.91
N ILE A 304 18.85 6.94 -34.95
CA ILE A 304 17.99 7.74 -34.08
C ILE A 304 18.80 8.69 -33.21
N ILE A 305 19.88 8.23 -32.58
CA ILE A 305 20.77 9.10 -31.79
C ILE A 305 21.32 10.24 -32.66
N ASN A 306 21.83 9.94 -33.85
CA ASN A 306 22.41 10.93 -34.77
C ASN A 306 21.36 11.96 -35.22
N LYS A 307 20.10 11.54 -35.44
CA LYS A 307 18.99 12.42 -35.82
C LYS A 307 18.72 13.50 -34.77
N TYR A 308 18.86 13.17 -33.46
CA TYR A 308 18.58 14.13 -32.38
C TYR A 308 19.81 14.76 -31.75
N ARG A 309 21.02 14.43 -32.24
CA ARG A 309 22.30 14.93 -31.71
C ARG A 309 22.40 16.45 -31.67
N ASN A 310 21.79 17.13 -32.66
CA ASN A 310 21.82 18.58 -32.78
C ASN A 310 20.51 19.25 -32.34
N ASP A 311 19.62 18.54 -31.69
CA ASP A 311 18.38 19.13 -31.15
C ASP A 311 18.71 20.09 -30.02
N ILE A 312 18.31 21.37 -30.19
CA ILE A 312 18.62 22.44 -29.21
C ILE A 312 18.06 22.12 -27.82
N LYS A 313 16.85 21.52 -27.74
CA LYS A 313 16.23 21.20 -26.45
C LYS A 313 16.98 20.07 -25.74
N ALA A 314 17.45 19.09 -26.49
CA ALA A 314 18.29 18.02 -25.95
C ALA A 314 19.63 18.55 -25.44
N GLN A 315 20.28 19.40 -26.24
CA GLN A 315 21.58 20.00 -25.89
C GLN A 315 21.50 20.89 -24.63
N VAL A 316 20.50 21.77 -24.54
CA VAL A 316 20.28 22.62 -23.36
C VAL A 316 20.09 21.79 -22.07
N GLN A 317 19.47 20.62 -22.18
CA GLN A 317 19.24 19.73 -21.05
C GLN A 317 20.39 18.73 -20.84
N TYR A 318 21.44 18.78 -21.66
CA TYR A 318 22.55 17.81 -21.67
C TYR A 318 22.05 16.36 -21.78
N ARG A 319 21.16 16.10 -22.76
CA ARG A 319 20.54 14.79 -22.98
C ARG A 319 20.67 14.33 -24.42
N LEU A 320 20.55 13.01 -24.67
CA LEU A 320 20.51 12.48 -26.03
C LEU A 320 19.19 12.82 -26.75
N PHE A 321 18.10 12.95 -25.98
CA PHE A 321 16.77 13.17 -26.53
C PHE A 321 16.04 14.30 -25.81
N PRO A 322 15.22 15.11 -26.50
CA PRO A 322 14.36 16.10 -25.87
C PRO A 322 13.40 15.48 -24.87
N HIS A 323 13.13 16.15 -23.75
CA HIS A 323 12.18 15.64 -22.77
C HIS A 323 10.74 15.68 -23.27
N ILE A 324 10.01 14.58 -23.13
CA ILE A 324 8.56 14.48 -23.35
C ILE A 324 7.91 13.76 -22.17
N ALA A 325 6.80 14.25 -21.64
CA ALA A 325 6.11 13.59 -20.54
C ALA A 325 5.53 12.23 -20.95
N ASN A 326 5.67 11.20 -20.10
CA ASN A 326 5.22 9.82 -20.37
C ASN A 326 3.74 9.72 -20.79
N GLN A 327 2.88 10.53 -20.19
CA GLN A 327 1.45 10.56 -20.56
C GLN A 327 1.24 11.03 -22.01
N LYS A 328 1.92 12.11 -22.41
CA LYS A 328 1.86 12.62 -23.78
C LYS A 328 2.44 11.62 -24.78
N LEU A 329 3.59 11.02 -24.44
CA LEU A 329 4.22 9.99 -25.25
C LEU A 329 3.27 8.81 -25.50
N ASN A 330 2.66 8.25 -24.45
CA ASN A 330 1.69 7.16 -24.59
C ASN A 330 0.42 7.56 -25.33
N SER A 331 -0.02 8.81 -25.24
CA SER A 331 -1.15 9.32 -26.04
C SER A 331 -0.81 9.32 -27.54
N TYR A 332 0.39 9.79 -27.89
CA TYR A 332 0.84 9.81 -29.29
C TYR A 332 1.15 8.41 -29.84
N LEU A 333 1.57 7.46 -28.99
CA LEU A 333 1.72 6.07 -29.41
C LEU A 333 0.39 5.43 -29.83
N LYS A 334 -0.73 5.81 -29.23
CA LYS A 334 -2.05 5.35 -29.66
C LYS A 334 -2.41 5.92 -31.03
N GLU A 335 -2.15 7.19 -31.26
CA GLU A 335 -2.34 7.84 -32.56
C GLU A 335 -1.47 7.16 -33.65
N ILE A 336 -0.22 6.82 -33.33
CA ILE A 336 0.68 6.07 -34.22
C ILE A 336 0.13 4.67 -34.49
N ALA A 337 -0.39 3.97 -33.47
CA ALA A 337 -0.99 2.66 -33.63
C ALA A 337 -2.15 2.68 -34.62
N ASP A 338 -3.06 3.64 -34.45
CA ASP A 338 -4.21 3.83 -35.33
C ASP A 338 -3.77 4.07 -36.79
N ILE A 339 -2.80 4.97 -37.01
CA ILE A 339 -2.29 5.28 -38.36
C ILE A 339 -1.57 4.06 -38.97
N CYS A 340 -0.86 3.26 -38.20
CA CYS A 340 -0.17 2.06 -38.67
C CYS A 340 -1.04 0.80 -38.73
N GLY A 341 -2.33 0.90 -38.42
CA GLY A 341 -3.27 -0.23 -38.41
C GLY A 341 -2.92 -1.29 -37.36
N ILE A 342 -2.48 -0.86 -36.18
CA ILE A 342 -2.12 -1.75 -35.06
C ILE A 342 -3.24 -1.71 -34.02
N THR A 343 -3.88 -2.84 -33.77
CA THR A 343 -5.03 -2.95 -32.84
C THR A 343 -4.59 -3.13 -31.39
N LYS A 344 -3.30 -3.42 -31.16
CA LYS A 344 -2.73 -3.58 -29.82
C LYS A 344 -2.65 -2.25 -29.08
N ASN A 345 -2.88 -2.26 -27.77
CA ASN A 345 -2.72 -1.05 -26.94
C ASN A 345 -1.25 -0.66 -26.85
N MET A 346 -0.78 0.20 -27.75
CA MET A 346 0.59 0.67 -27.75
C MET A 346 0.87 1.59 -26.56
N THR A 347 1.80 1.17 -25.75
CA THR A 347 2.41 1.98 -24.67
C THR A 347 3.92 1.86 -24.77
N PHE A 348 4.66 2.81 -24.20
CA PHE A 348 6.13 2.75 -24.26
C PHE A 348 6.69 1.45 -23.66
N HIS A 349 6.00 0.88 -22.69
CA HIS A 349 6.40 -0.39 -22.10
C HIS A 349 6.28 -1.58 -23.06
N LEU A 350 5.43 -1.49 -24.08
CA LEU A 350 5.29 -2.51 -25.12
C LEU A 350 6.61 -2.70 -25.91
N ALA A 351 7.39 -1.63 -26.10
CA ALA A 351 8.69 -1.70 -26.74
C ALA A 351 9.64 -2.71 -26.08
N ARG A 352 9.64 -2.76 -24.75
CA ARG A 352 10.47 -3.69 -24.00
C ARG A 352 10.03 -5.15 -24.16
N HIS A 353 8.73 -5.39 -24.22
CA HIS A 353 8.22 -6.73 -24.51
C HIS A 353 8.54 -7.16 -25.93
N THR A 354 8.50 -6.21 -26.87
CA THR A 354 8.87 -6.44 -28.27
C THR A 354 10.37 -6.76 -28.36
N PHE A 355 11.24 -6.00 -27.72
CA PHE A 355 12.69 -6.31 -27.64
C PHE A 355 12.95 -7.73 -27.12
N ALA A 356 12.35 -8.10 -25.98
CA ALA A 356 12.56 -9.41 -25.38
C ALA A 356 12.18 -10.55 -26.35
N THR A 357 11.09 -10.38 -27.10
CA THR A 357 10.62 -11.37 -28.09
C THR A 357 11.54 -11.40 -29.31
N LEU A 358 11.92 -10.25 -29.87
CA LEU A 358 12.82 -10.16 -31.02
C LEU A 358 14.19 -10.77 -30.74
N VAL A 359 14.78 -10.43 -29.58
CA VAL A 359 16.10 -10.98 -29.19
C VAL A 359 16.02 -12.47 -28.96
N SER A 360 14.97 -12.97 -28.31
CA SER A 360 14.77 -14.41 -28.15
C SER A 360 14.65 -15.13 -29.48
N PHE A 361 13.92 -14.56 -30.43
CA PHE A 361 13.78 -15.13 -31.77
C PHE A 361 15.11 -15.16 -32.55
N LEU A 362 15.87 -14.05 -32.51
CA LEU A 362 17.20 -13.98 -33.15
C LEU A 362 18.19 -14.99 -32.57
N ILE A 363 18.20 -15.17 -31.25
CA ILE A 363 19.04 -16.18 -30.58
C ILE A 363 18.65 -17.59 -31.03
N ILE A 364 17.35 -17.88 -31.08
CA ILE A 364 16.86 -19.19 -31.53
C ILE A 364 17.27 -19.45 -32.99
N GLN A 365 17.13 -18.46 -33.88
CA GLN A 365 17.55 -18.59 -35.28
C GLN A 365 19.05 -18.84 -35.41
N LEU A 366 19.88 -18.11 -34.66
CA LEU A 366 21.34 -18.33 -34.64
C LEU A 366 21.70 -19.75 -34.17
N ILE A 367 21.04 -20.26 -33.14
CA ILE A 367 21.24 -21.62 -32.65
C ILE A 367 20.85 -22.64 -33.72
N LEU A 368 19.68 -22.46 -34.35
CA LEU A 368 19.19 -23.36 -35.37
C LEU A 368 20.09 -23.35 -36.62
N SER A 369 20.55 -22.21 -37.09
CA SER A 369 21.45 -22.11 -38.23
C SER A 369 22.80 -22.78 -37.95
N ASN A 370 23.36 -22.60 -36.73
CA ASN A 370 24.59 -23.29 -36.33
C ASN A 370 24.41 -24.81 -36.24
N LEU A 371 23.26 -25.31 -35.77
CA LEU A 371 22.94 -26.72 -35.71
C LEU A 371 22.78 -27.34 -37.11
N GLN A 372 22.24 -26.59 -38.07
CA GLN A 372 22.15 -27.01 -39.46
C GLN A 372 23.50 -27.09 -40.11
N PHE A 373 24.40 -26.11 -39.82
CA PHE A 373 25.77 -26.13 -40.34
C PHE A 373 26.60 -27.32 -39.82
N ILE A 374 26.41 -27.69 -38.53
CA ILE A 374 27.09 -28.88 -37.94
C ILE A 374 26.56 -30.18 -38.52
N LYS A 375 25.28 -30.26 -38.94
CA LYS A 375 24.71 -31.47 -39.58
C LYS A 375 25.06 -31.62 -41.04
N SER A 376 25.57 -30.56 -41.69
CA SER A 376 25.95 -30.59 -43.12
C SER A 376 27.46 -30.85 -43.32
N GLN A 377 28.24 -31.01 -42.26
CA GLN A 377 29.62 -31.52 -42.26
C GLN A 377 29.61 -33.01 -41.83
#